data_744738b78ef80f117733ef288a20bd9d
#
_entry.id   744738b78ef80f117733ef288a20bd9d
#
_cell.length_a   1.000
_cell.length_b   1.000
_cell.length_c   1.000
_cell.angle_alpha   90.00
_cell.angle_beta   90.00
_cell.angle_gamma   90.00
#
_symmetry.space_group_name_H-M   'P 1'
#
loop_
_entity.id
_entity.type
_entity.pdbx_description
1 polymer ?
#
loop_
_entity_poly.entity_id
_entity_poly.type
_entity_poly.pdbx_seq_one_letter_code
_entity_poly.pdbx_strand_id
1 'polypeptide(L)'
;MINVTERVFLFAIMLFVVCGVAQAQAPGKELPSDPLFKVQGLDGKIYDLAELRGSVVLISFGATWCAPCSTELRALEELLTEYREKPVKFYWVSIERPEETTNAALKRYAKERKVSFPVMRDTGKMVFLQFTPRVRLPMIVLLDKDGKVDAPVQFGMRALADAYKAEMRMRLNKLLATPSDGEQ
;
A
#
# COMPACT_ATOMS: atom_id res chain seq x y z
N MET A 1 26.30 58.60 -24.06
CA MET A 1 24.99 58.34 -24.72
C MET A 1 25.06 56.89 -25.26
N ILE A 2 24.47 55.93 -24.56
CA ILE A 2 24.48 54.53 -24.94
C ILE A 2 23.38 54.34 -25.99
N ASN A 3 23.76 53.82 -27.17
CA ASN A 3 22.90 53.69 -28.34
C ASN A 3 21.73 52.71 -28.07
N VAL A 4 20.55 53.01 -28.61
CA VAL A 4 19.32 52.20 -28.42
C VAL A 4 19.53 50.75 -28.84
N THR A 5 20.42 50.45 -29.78
CA THR A 5 20.79 49.11 -30.22
C THR A 5 21.53 48.31 -29.16
N GLU A 6 22.34 48.92 -28.30
CA GLU A 6 23.01 48.19 -27.19
C GLU A 6 22.04 47.82 -26.07
N ARG A 7 21.00 48.63 -25.83
CA ARG A 7 19.96 48.30 -24.83
C ARG A 7 19.11 47.12 -25.24
N VAL A 8 18.84 46.94 -26.53
CA VAL A 8 18.08 45.79 -27.03
C VAL A 8 18.90 44.51 -26.93
N PHE A 9 20.23 44.58 -27.14
CA PHE A 9 21.11 43.42 -27.03
C PHE A 9 21.30 42.94 -25.58
N LEU A 10 21.37 43.86 -24.61
CA LEU A 10 21.48 43.53 -23.19
C LEU A 10 20.18 42.95 -22.62
N PHE A 11 19.02 43.39 -23.13
CA PHE A 11 17.72 42.80 -22.74
C PHE A 11 17.49 41.41 -23.34
N ALA A 12 18.01 41.12 -24.51
CA ALA A 12 17.92 39.83 -25.16
C ALA A 12 18.80 38.76 -24.45
N ILE A 13 19.92 39.14 -23.85
CA ILE A 13 20.79 38.23 -23.10
C ILE A 13 20.24 37.95 -21.72
N MET A 14 19.47 38.85 -21.11
CA MET A 14 18.86 38.63 -19.80
C MET A 14 17.61 37.72 -19.84
N LEU A 15 17.02 37.49 -21.02
CA LEU A 15 15.84 36.66 -21.19
C LEU A 15 16.17 35.16 -21.41
N PHE A 16 17.45 34.81 -21.59
CA PHE A 16 17.87 33.43 -21.90
C PHE A 16 18.47 32.65 -20.72
N VAL A 17 18.57 33.25 -19.52
CA VAL A 17 19.16 32.59 -18.34
C VAL A 17 18.08 31.98 -17.39
N VAL A 18 16.78 32.05 -17.76
CA VAL A 18 15.73 31.33 -17.06
C VAL A 18 15.47 30.00 -17.77
N CYS A 19 16.52 29.24 -18.06
CA CYS A 19 16.39 27.93 -18.62
C CYS A 19 16.72 26.89 -17.54
N GLY A 20 15.65 26.30 -16.98
CA GLY A 20 15.69 24.90 -16.62
C GLY A 20 16.55 24.51 -15.42
N VAL A 21 16.18 24.92 -14.21
CA VAL A 21 16.40 24.02 -13.08
C VAL A 21 15.41 22.87 -13.27
N ALA A 22 15.76 21.89 -14.07
CA ALA A 22 15.11 20.58 -14.03
C ALA A 22 15.30 20.08 -12.60
N GLN A 23 14.26 20.20 -11.78
CA GLN A 23 14.23 19.53 -10.49
C GLN A 23 14.26 18.04 -10.80
N ALA A 24 15.43 17.44 -10.66
CA ALA A 24 15.58 16.01 -10.63
C ALA A 24 14.80 15.54 -9.40
N GLN A 25 13.55 15.14 -9.61
CA GLN A 25 12.78 14.42 -8.62
C GLN A 25 13.58 13.16 -8.32
N ALA A 26 13.98 13.00 -7.07
CA ALA A 26 14.61 11.76 -6.63
C ALA A 26 13.70 10.61 -7.09
N PRO A 27 14.25 9.58 -7.76
CA PRO A 27 13.45 8.47 -8.24
C PRO A 27 12.71 7.87 -7.03
N GLY A 28 11.39 8.00 -7.03
CA GLY A 28 10.56 7.27 -6.09
C GLY A 28 10.89 5.79 -6.22
N LYS A 29 10.93 5.07 -5.09
CA LYS A 29 11.17 3.62 -5.16
C LYS A 29 10.14 3.01 -6.10
N GLU A 30 10.60 2.41 -7.17
CA GLU A 30 9.75 1.66 -8.09
C GLU A 30 9.12 0.48 -7.35
N LEU A 31 7.80 0.33 -7.48
CA LEU A 31 7.08 -0.77 -6.85
C LEU A 31 7.41 -2.07 -7.58
N PRO A 32 7.55 -3.20 -6.86
CA PRO A 32 7.81 -4.48 -7.51
C PRO A 32 6.61 -4.87 -8.38
N SER A 33 6.88 -5.31 -9.60
CA SER A 33 5.85 -5.87 -10.48
C SER A 33 5.35 -7.23 -9.99
N ASP A 34 6.21 -8.00 -9.33
CA ASP A 34 5.92 -9.30 -8.73
C ASP A 34 6.49 -9.34 -7.31
N PRO A 35 5.72 -8.87 -6.31
CA PRO A 35 6.22 -8.81 -4.94
C PRO A 35 6.38 -10.20 -4.34
N LEU A 36 7.48 -10.40 -3.64
CA LEU A 36 7.70 -11.62 -2.86
C LEU A 36 6.84 -11.57 -1.60
N PHE A 37 5.76 -12.34 -1.60
CA PHE A 37 4.89 -12.47 -0.45
C PHE A 37 4.76 -13.94 -0.07
N LYS A 38 5.57 -14.35 0.90
CA LYS A 38 5.48 -15.65 1.54
C LYS A 38 5.62 -15.45 3.04
N VAL A 39 4.52 -15.49 3.77
CA VAL A 39 4.45 -15.08 5.17
C VAL A 39 3.74 -16.14 6.00
N GLN A 40 4.27 -16.42 7.17
CA GLN A 40 3.62 -17.33 8.11
C GLN A 40 2.50 -16.61 8.87
N GLY A 41 1.31 -17.18 8.82
CA GLY A 41 0.18 -16.76 9.61
C GLY A 41 0.31 -17.16 11.09
N LEU A 42 -0.39 -16.45 11.94
CA LEU A 42 -0.49 -16.81 13.37
C LEU A 42 -1.29 -18.10 13.59
N ASP A 43 -2.00 -18.59 12.58
CA ASP A 43 -2.67 -19.87 12.52
C ASP A 43 -1.72 -21.04 12.17
N GLY A 44 -0.46 -20.73 11.89
CA GLY A 44 0.58 -21.69 11.51
C GLY A 44 0.67 -22.00 10.02
N LYS A 45 -0.26 -21.50 9.19
CA LYS A 45 -0.24 -21.68 7.74
C LYS A 45 0.79 -20.76 7.09
N ILE A 46 1.31 -21.19 5.95
CA ILE A 46 2.09 -20.33 5.06
C ILE A 46 1.13 -19.73 4.03
N TYR A 47 1.20 -18.43 3.84
CA TYR A 47 0.47 -17.69 2.83
C TYR A 47 1.46 -17.28 1.75
N ASP A 48 1.27 -17.80 0.56
CA ASP A 48 2.12 -17.55 -0.60
C ASP A 48 1.29 -16.84 -1.68
N LEU A 49 1.81 -15.73 -2.22
CA LEU A 49 1.11 -14.96 -3.24
C LEU A 49 0.84 -15.79 -4.51
N ALA A 50 1.74 -16.72 -4.84
CA ALA A 50 1.55 -17.59 -6.00
C ALA A 50 0.26 -18.43 -5.91
N GLU A 51 -0.19 -18.77 -4.69
CA GLU A 51 -1.42 -19.51 -4.45
C GLU A 51 -2.68 -18.64 -4.43
N LEU A 52 -2.51 -17.30 -4.52
CA LEU A 52 -3.60 -16.33 -4.47
C LEU A 52 -4.01 -15.80 -5.84
N ARG A 53 -3.35 -16.26 -6.90
CA ARG A 53 -3.68 -15.91 -8.30
C ARG A 53 -5.17 -16.17 -8.59
N GLY A 54 -5.78 -15.31 -9.40
CA GLY A 54 -7.22 -15.32 -9.66
C GLY A 54 -8.06 -14.56 -8.65
N SER A 55 -7.44 -14.11 -7.52
CA SER A 55 -8.10 -13.28 -6.51
C SER A 55 -7.44 -11.90 -6.43
N VAL A 56 -8.24 -10.87 -6.20
CA VAL A 56 -7.73 -9.57 -5.76
C VAL A 56 -7.30 -9.70 -4.31
N VAL A 57 -6.12 -9.16 -3.97
CA VAL A 57 -5.57 -9.28 -2.62
C VAL A 57 -5.41 -7.92 -1.97
N LEU A 58 -5.94 -7.75 -0.77
CA LEU A 58 -5.74 -6.58 0.08
C LEU A 58 -4.84 -6.98 1.25
N ILE A 59 -3.67 -6.35 1.33
CA ILE A 59 -2.73 -6.54 2.42
C ILE A 59 -2.65 -5.23 3.21
N SER A 60 -3.04 -5.26 4.48
CA SER A 60 -2.84 -4.16 5.41
C SER A 60 -1.63 -4.45 6.29
N PHE A 61 -0.64 -3.58 6.26
CA PHE A 61 0.50 -3.61 7.17
C PHE A 61 0.24 -2.68 8.35
N GLY A 62 0.46 -3.20 9.54
CA GLY A 62 0.21 -2.46 10.77
C GLY A 62 1.08 -2.88 11.94
N ALA A 63 0.76 -2.33 13.12
CA ALA A 63 1.39 -2.67 14.38
C ALA A 63 0.38 -2.47 15.53
N THR A 64 0.60 -3.12 16.66
CA THR A 64 -0.31 -3.03 17.81
C THR A 64 -0.31 -1.63 18.45
N TRP A 65 0.81 -0.92 18.37
CA TRP A 65 0.99 0.46 18.86
C TRP A 65 0.46 1.53 17.88
N CYS A 66 0.05 1.14 16.67
CA CYS A 66 -0.44 2.06 15.65
C CYS A 66 -1.94 2.35 15.86
N ALA A 67 -2.28 3.46 16.49
CA ALA A 67 -3.68 3.82 16.76
C ALA A 67 -4.56 3.89 15.49
N PRO A 68 -4.15 4.54 14.36
CA PRO A 68 -4.93 4.54 13.14
C PRO A 68 -5.10 3.15 12.51
N CYS A 69 -4.14 2.22 12.71
CA CYS A 69 -4.29 0.83 12.24
C CYS A 69 -5.48 0.13 12.92
N SER A 70 -5.71 0.40 14.19
CA SER A 70 -6.87 -0.16 14.92
C SER A 70 -8.21 0.30 14.32
N THR A 71 -8.30 1.54 13.86
CA THR A 71 -9.49 2.08 13.20
C THR A 71 -9.65 1.49 11.79
N GLU A 72 -8.54 1.34 11.07
CA GLU A 72 -8.53 0.72 9.75
C GLU A 72 -9.01 -0.73 9.79
N LEU A 73 -8.53 -1.55 10.74
CA LEU A 73 -8.96 -2.95 10.85
C LEU A 73 -10.48 -3.10 10.96
N ARG A 74 -11.14 -2.18 11.66
CA ARG A 74 -12.60 -2.18 11.75
C ARG A 74 -13.27 -1.88 10.42
N ALA A 75 -12.75 -0.90 9.68
CA ALA A 75 -13.23 -0.58 8.33
C ALA A 75 -13.00 -1.74 7.35
N LEU A 76 -11.88 -2.46 7.48
CA LEU A 76 -11.58 -3.64 6.67
C LEU A 76 -12.51 -4.82 6.95
N GLU A 77 -12.93 -5.02 8.22
CA GLU A 77 -13.94 -6.04 8.56
C GLU A 77 -15.30 -5.75 7.91
N GLU A 78 -15.71 -4.48 7.90
CA GLU A 78 -16.94 -4.08 7.21
C GLU A 78 -16.82 -4.34 5.69
N LEU A 79 -15.70 -3.98 5.08
CA LEU A 79 -15.43 -4.29 3.68
C LEU A 79 -15.37 -5.79 3.40
N LEU A 80 -14.71 -6.58 4.26
CA LEU A 80 -14.68 -8.04 4.11
C LEU A 80 -16.08 -8.63 4.04
N THR A 81 -17.01 -8.12 4.84
CA THR A 81 -18.41 -8.57 4.82
C THR A 81 -19.07 -8.29 3.47
N GLU A 82 -18.79 -7.12 2.86
CA GLU A 82 -19.31 -6.74 1.54
C GLU A 82 -18.71 -7.56 0.38
N TYR A 83 -17.49 -8.06 0.56
CA TYR A 83 -16.75 -8.82 -0.47
C TYR A 83 -16.69 -10.32 -0.22
N ARG A 84 -17.48 -10.84 0.73
CA ARG A 84 -17.45 -12.27 1.16
C ARG A 84 -17.64 -13.24 0.00
N GLU A 85 -18.54 -12.94 -0.92
CA GLU A 85 -18.88 -13.78 -2.08
C GLU A 85 -18.08 -13.41 -3.35
N LYS A 86 -17.05 -12.57 -3.23
CA LYS A 86 -16.20 -12.15 -4.34
C LYS A 86 -14.80 -12.72 -4.19
N PRO A 87 -14.04 -12.90 -5.27
CA PRO A 87 -12.66 -13.38 -5.20
C PRO A 87 -11.72 -12.27 -4.69
N VAL A 88 -11.92 -11.86 -3.44
CA VAL A 88 -11.08 -10.90 -2.74
C VAL A 88 -10.56 -11.53 -1.47
N LYS A 89 -9.27 -11.42 -1.22
CA LYS A 89 -8.61 -11.92 0.00
C LYS A 89 -8.08 -10.74 0.81
N PHE A 90 -8.33 -10.77 2.11
CA PHE A 90 -7.89 -9.76 3.07
C PHE A 90 -6.84 -10.36 4.00
N TYR A 91 -5.79 -9.61 4.25
CA TYR A 91 -4.70 -10.01 5.16
C TYR A 91 -4.25 -8.83 6.02
N TRP A 92 -3.94 -9.11 7.28
CA TRP A 92 -3.24 -8.15 8.13
C TRP A 92 -1.85 -8.68 8.49
N VAL A 93 -0.84 -7.85 8.26
CA VAL A 93 0.56 -8.19 8.49
C VAL A 93 1.15 -7.25 9.53
N SER A 94 1.46 -7.77 10.71
CA SER A 94 2.21 -7.01 11.72
C SER A 94 3.67 -6.92 11.31
N ILE A 95 4.22 -5.70 11.35
CA ILE A 95 5.65 -5.44 11.12
C ILE A 95 6.49 -5.50 12.40
N GLU A 96 5.90 -5.89 13.52
CA GLU A 96 6.54 -5.98 14.83
C GLU A 96 7.37 -7.26 14.94
N ARG A 97 8.52 -7.15 15.57
CA ARG A 97 9.34 -8.32 15.88
C ARG A 97 8.75 -9.12 17.06
N PRO A 98 9.07 -10.41 17.19
CA PRO A 98 8.61 -11.23 18.32
C PRO A 98 8.98 -10.66 19.71
N GLU A 99 10.12 -9.97 19.81
CA GLU A 99 10.59 -9.32 21.04
C GLU A 99 9.77 -8.08 21.41
N GLU A 100 9.18 -7.41 20.41
CA GLU A 100 8.32 -6.24 20.60
C GLU A 100 6.89 -6.66 20.99
N THR A 101 6.37 -7.69 20.32
CA THR A 101 5.01 -8.19 20.56
C THR A 101 4.96 -9.69 20.31
N THR A 102 4.60 -10.49 21.30
CA THR A 102 4.49 -11.96 21.14
C THR A 102 3.33 -12.36 20.21
N ASN A 103 3.38 -13.57 19.64
CA ASN A 103 2.27 -14.10 18.84
C ASN A 103 0.97 -14.19 19.64
N ALA A 104 1.05 -14.51 20.95
CA ALA A 104 -0.11 -14.52 21.83
C ALA A 104 -0.73 -13.13 21.99
N ALA A 105 0.10 -12.08 22.11
CA ALA A 105 -0.36 -10.70 22.18
C ALA A 105 -0.99 -10.24 20.85
N LEU A 106 -0.40 -10.59 19.69
CA LEU A 106 -1.01 -10.30 18.39
C LEU A 106 -2.36 -11.00 18.21
N LYS A 107 -2.47 -12.29 18.59
CA LYS A 107 -3.75 -13.02 18.53
C LYS A 107 -4.81 -12.36 19.41
N ARG A 108 -4.44 -11.92 20.62
CA ARG A 108 -5.35 -11.20 21.52
C ARG A 108 -5.76 -9.85 20.91
N TYR A 109 -4.81 -9.08 20.38
CA TYR A 109 -5.06 -7.80 19.72
C TYR A 109 -6.06 -7.94 18.56
N ALA A 110 -5.87 -8.94 17.69
CA ALA A 110 -6.78 -9.21 16.58
C ALA A 110 -8.18 -9.63 17.09
N LYS A 111 -8.25 -10.51 18.08
CA LYS A 111 -9.52 -10.96 18.68
C LYS A 111 -10.31 -9.80 19.30
N GLU A 112 -9.66 -8.89 20.05
CA GLU A 112 -10.29 -7.72 20.66
C GLU A 112 -10.88 -6.77 19.61
N ARG A 113 -10.30 -6.73 18.41
CA ARG A 113 -10.75 -5.93 17.27
C ARG A 113 -11.67 -6.67 16.31
N LYS A 114 -12.01 -7.92 16.65
CA LYS A 114 -12.88 -8.80 15.88
C LYS A 114 -12.36 -9.04 14.44
N VAL A 115 -11.03 -9.06 14.28
CA VAL A 115 -10.41 -9.38 12.99
C VAL A 115 -10.65 -10.85 12.67
N SER A 116 -11.33 -11.12 11.54
CA SER A 116 -11.71 -12.44 11.09
C SER A 116 -10.88 -12.98 9.92
N PHE A 117 -10.14 -12.10 9.25
CA PHE A 117 -9.19 -12.50 8.20
C PHE A 117 -7.81 -12.86 8.76
N PRO A 118 -6.97 -13.59 7.99
CA PRO A 118 -5.68 -14.07 8.48
C PRO A 118 -4.77 -12.94 8.96
N VAL A 119 -4.14 -13.20 10.11
CA VAL A 119 -3.16 -12.33 10.75
C VAL A 119 -1.80 -12.98 10.62
N MET A 120 -0.82 -12.20 10.15
CA MET A 120 0.53 -12.65 9.86
C MET A 120 1.56 -11.77 10.55
N ARG A 121 2.81 -12.22 10.52
CA ARG A 121 3.96 -11.44 11.00
C ARG A 121 5.04 -11.36 9.92
N ASP A 122 5.41 -10.16 9.54
CA ASP A 122 6.57 -9.89 8.68
C ASP A 122 7.80 -9.61 9.57
N THR A 123 8.42 -10.68 10.07
CA THR A 123 9.63 -10.59 10.88
C THR A 123 10.76 -9.98 10.06
N GLY A 124 11.31 -8.85 10.54
CA GLY A 124 12.36 -8.12 9.82
C GLY A 124 11.85 -7.18 8.72
N LYS A 125 10.54 -7.06 8.53
CA LYS A 125 9.91 -6.17 7.53
C LYS A 125 10.31 -6.48 6.08
N MET A 126 10.64 -7.74 5.79
CA MET A 126 11.16 -8.15 4.47
C MET A 126 10.13 -7.94 3.36
N VAL A 127 8.85 -8.20 3.65
CA VAL A 127 7.76 -7.95 2.69
C VAL A 127 7.41 -6.46 2.65
N PHE A 128 7.26 -5.84 3.83
CA PHE A 128 6.92 -4.42 3.95
C PHE A 128 7.90 -3.50 3.18
N LEU A 129 9.20 -3.76 3.34
CA LEU A 129 10.25 -2.93 2.73
C LEU A 129 10.34 -3.05 1.20
N GLN A 130 9.63 -3.99 0.58
CA GLN A 130 9.50 -4.03 -0.89
C GLN A 130 8.70 -2.82 -1.41
N PHE A 131 7.73 -2.33 -0.64
CA PHE A 131 6.81 -1.26 -1.06
C PHE A 131 7.25 0.13 -0.61
N THR A 132 8.04 0.24 0.46
CA THR A 132 8.47 1.54 1.00
C THR A 132 9.78 1.41 1.79
N PRO A 133 10.71 2.38 1.67
CA PRO A 133 11.94 2.38 2.47
C PRO A 133 11.73 2.90 3.91
N ARG A 134 10.56 3.45 4.22
CA ARG A 134 10.28 4.08 5.52
C ARG A 134 9.02 3.51 6.14
N VAL A 135 9.05 3.32 7.46
CA VAL A 135 7.87 2.87 8.21
C VAL A 135 6.83 4.00 8.25
N ARG A 136 5.72 3.78 7.55
CA ARG A 136 4.52 4.63 7.57
C ARG A 136 3.31 3.69 7.66
N LEU A 137 2.54 3.79 8.74
CA LEU A 137 1.43 2.91 9.04
C LEU A 137 0.12 3.68 9.26
N PRO A 138 -1.02 3.07 8.99
CA PRO A 138 -1.15 1.82 8.23
C PRO A 138 -0.68 1.96 6.78
N MET A 139 -0.32 0.86 6.14
CA MET A 139 -0.02 0.80 4.72
C MET A 139 -0.87 -0.28 4.06
N ILE A 140 -1.63 0.09 3.02
CA ILE A 140 -2.39 -0.84 2.18
C ILE A 140 -1.66 -1.08 0.87
N VAL A 141 -1.51 -2.34 0.53
CA VAL A 141 -1.11 -2.82 -0.78
C VAL A 141 -2.29 -3.60 -1.37
N LEU A 142 -2.69 -3.24 -2.57
CA LEU A 142 -3.65 -4.01 -3.36
C LEU A 142 -2.90 -4.73 -4.48
N LEU A 143 -3.27 -5.98 -4.71
CA LEU A 143 -2.78 -6.77 -5.82
C LEU A 143 -3.96 -7.18 -6.69
N ASP A 144 -3.77 -7.13 -7.99
CA ASP A 144 -4.74 -7.63 -8.96
C ASP A 144 -4.77 -9.16 -8.99
N LYS A 145 -5.60 -9.74 -9.87
CA LYS A 145 -5.75 -11.19 -10.03
C LYS A 145 -4.48 -11.88 -10.51
N ASP A 146 -3.57 -11.15 -11.14
CA ASP A 146 -2.26 -11.63 -11.57
C ASP A 146 -1.18 -11.43 -10.51
N GLY A 147 -1.52 -10.89 -9.35
CA GLY A 147 -0.60 -10.60 -8.25
C GLY A 147 0.25 -9.35 -8.46
N LYS A 148 -0.06 -8.53 -9.46
CA LYS A 148 0.63 -7.26 -9.71
C LYS A 148 0.13 -6.17 -8.77
N VAL A 149 1.03 -5.30 -8.35
CA VAL A 149 0.69 -4.21 -7.42
C VAL A 149 -0.17 -3.14 -8.12
N ASP A 150 -1.36 -2.86 -7.58
CA ASP A 150 -2.15 -1.68 -7.96
C ASP A 150 -1.58 -0.43 -7.28
N ALA A 151 -0.86 0.36 -8.07
CA ALA A 151 -0.23 1.60 -7.60
C ALA A 151 -1.23 2.77 -7.58
N PRO A 152 -1.01 3.75 -6.71
CA PRO A 152 -0.01 3.78 -5.63
C PRO A 152 -0.43 2.97 -4.40
N VAL A 153 0.55 2.53 -3.58
CA VAL A 153 0.26 2.00 -2.25
C VAL A 153 -0.32 3.11 -1.39
N GLN A 154 -1.26 2.78 -0.52
CA GLN A 154 -1.92 3.75 0.33
C GLN A 154 -1.27 3.79 1.71
N PHE A 155 -1.03 4.99 2.22
CA PHE A 155 -0.53 5.22 3.56
C PHE A 155 -1.51 6.01 4.40
N GLY A 156 -1.65 5.59 5.65
CA GLY A 156 -2.54 6.22 6.60
C GLY A 156 -4.00 5.91 6.33
N MET A 157 -4.81 6.14 7.34
CA MET A 157 -6.25 6.11 7.23
C MET A 157 -6.78 7.54 7.03
N ARG A 158 -7.73 7.72 6.13
CA ARG A 158 -8.43 9.01 6.02
C ARG A 158 -9.18 9.30 7.31
N ALA A 159 -9.32 10.59 7.64
CA ALA A 159 -10.00 11.02 8.86
C ALA A 159 -11.44 10.47 8.98
N LEU A 160 -12.12 10.27 7.85
CA LEU A 160 -13.47 9.72 7.78
C LEU A 160 -13.42 8.27 7.29
N ALA A 161 -13.87 7.34 8.13
CA ALA A 161 -13.90 5.91 7.80
C ALA A 161 -14.73 5.60 6.56
N ASP A 162 -15.83 6.30 6.33
CA ASP A 162 -16.69 6.10 5.15
C ASP A 162 -16.00 6.54 3.86
N ALA A 163 -15.26 7.64 3.87
CA ALA A 163 -14.45 8.07 2.74
C ALA A 163 -13.34 7.06 2.42
N TYR A 164 -12.69 6.50 3.45
CA TYR A 164 -11.72 5.43 3.31
C TYR A 164 -12.35 4.18 2.68
N LYS A 165 -13.48 3.71 3.19
CA LYS A 165 -14.20 2.55 2.64
C LYS A 165 -14.66 2.78 1.20
N ALA A 166 -15.14 3.99 0.87
CA ALA A 166 -15.55 4.34 -0.48
C ALA A 166 -14.38 4.25 -1.47
N GLU A 167 -13.20 4.74 -1.09
CA GLU A 167 -11.98 4.63 -1.88
C GLU A 167 -11.55 3.17 -2.08
N MET A 168 -11.56 2.37 -1.02
CA MET A 168 -11.23 0.95 -1.11
C MET A 168 -12.23 0.18 -2.00
N ARG A 169 -13.55 0.44 -1.88
CA ARG A 169 -14.56 -0.15 -2.78
C ARG A 169 -14.30 0.18 -4.23
N MET A 170 -14.00 1.44 -4.53
CA MET A 170 -13.70 1.87 -5.89
C MET A 170 -12.50 1.08 -6.45
N ARG A 171 -11.42 0.98 -5.70
CA ARG A 171 -10.21 0.26 -6.12
C ARG A 171 -10.46 -1.25 -6.26
N LEU A 172 -11.07 -1.87 -5.27
CA LEU A 172 -11.38 -3.31 -5.31
C LEU A 172 -12.31 -3.65 -6.46
N ASN A 173 -13.34 -2.86 -6.72
CA ASN A 173 -14.27 -3.09 -7.83
C ASN A 173 -13.58 -2.91 -9.19
N LYS A 174 -12.68 -1.93 -9.33
CA LYS A 174 -11.85 -1.77 -10.52
C LYS A 174 -11.03 -3.02 -10.80
N LEU A 175 -10.31 -3.53 -9.79
CA LEU A 175 -9.46 -4.72 -9.93
C LEU A 175 -10.27 -5.99 -10.21
N LEU A 176 -11.45 -6.13 -9.62
CA LEU A 176 -12.36 -7.24 -9.91
C LEU A 176 -12.88 -7.23 -11.35
N ALA A 177 -13.12 -6.05 -11.90
CA ALA A 177 -13.60 -5.88 -13.28
C ALA A 177 -12.49 -6.08 -14.32
N THR A 178 -11.21 -5.98 -13.95
CA THR A 178 -10.09 -6.19 -14.86
C THR A 178 -9.92 -7.70 -15.10
N PRO A 179 -9.94 -8.17 -16.37
CA PRO A 179 -9.60 -9.56 -16.68
C PRO A 179 -8.17 -9.90 -16.24
N SER A 180 -7.92 -11.16 -15.89
CA SER A 180 -6.56 -11.65 -15.69
C SER A 180 -5.85 -11.86 -17.03
N ASP A 181 -4.52 -11.83 -17.04
CA ASP A 181 -3.72 -12.03 -18.26
C ASP A 181 -4.01 -13.38 -18.93
N GLY A 182 -4.51 -14.38 -18.18
CA GLY A 182 -4.87 -15.70 -18.70
C GLY A 182 -6.30 -15.81 -19.26
N GLU A 183 -7.11 -14.75 -19.16
CA GLU A 183 -8.50 -14.71 -19.67
C GLU A 183 -8.64 -13.96 -21.00
N GLN A 184 -7.51 -13.57 -21.66
CA GLN A 184 -7.47 -12.87 -22.95
C GLN A 184 -7.23 -13.82 -24.12
#